data_f7fe841ff79a3d6b5e4670bdcca37852
#
_entry.id   f7fe841ff79a3d6b5e4670bdcca37852
#
_cell.length_a   1.000
_cell.length_b   1.000
_cell.length_c   1.000
_cell.angle_alpha   90.00
_cell.angle_beta   90.00
_cell.angle_gamma   90.00
#
_symmetry.space_group_name_H-M   'P 1'
#
loop_
_entity.id
_entity.type
_entity.pdbx_description
1 polymer ?
#
loop_
_entity_poly.entity_id
_entity_poly.type
_entity_poly.pdbx_seq_one_letter_code
_entity_poly.pdbx_strand_id
1 'polypeptide(L)'
;MFPARKFVRLDAGFRMHRGGYLPALDIAYETWGEPNAQRDNAVLLFTGLSPSAHAASSAEDPTPGWWEDMLGPGRPIDTRRYYVICVNSLGSCFGSTGPASIDPRTGQP
;
A
#
# COMPACT_ATOMS: atom_id res chain seq x y z
N MET A 1 -6.98 7.66 -10.92
CA MET A 1 -6.86 6.27 -11.42
C MET A 1 -5.51 5.70 -11.00
N PHE A 2 -5.47 4.46 -10.51
CA PHE A 2 -4.27 3.84 -9.99
C PHE A 2 -4.11 2.42 -10.56
N PRO A 3 -3.63 2.30 -11.82
CA PRO A 3 -3.60 1.00 -12.51
C PRO A 3 -2.65 -0.03 -11.88
N ALA A 4 -1.63 0.41 -11.13
CA ALA A 4 -0.70 -0.50 -10.44
C ALA A 4 -1.17 -0.87 -9.03
N ARG A 5 -2.27 -0.30 -8.56
CA ARG A 5 -2.76 -0.51 -7.18
C ARG A 5 -3.31 -1.92 -7.02
N LYS A 6 -2.89 -2.58 -5.95
CA LYS A 6 -3.34 -3.90 -5.54
C LYS A 6 -4.02 -3.80 -4.18
N PHE A 7 -4.77 -4.84 -3.81
CA PHE A 7 -5.45 -4.91 -2.53
C PHE A 7 -5.18 -6.24 -1.85
N VAL A 8 -5.03 -6.17 -0.53
CA VAL A 8 -5.12 -7.35 0.33
C VAL A 8 -6.26 -7.14 1.31
N ARG A 9 -7.09 -8.17 1.46
CA ARG A 9 -8.21 -8.16 2.41
C ARG A 9 -7.84 -8.96 3.64
N LEU A 10 -8.06 -8.38 4.80
CA LEU A 10 -7.88 -9.03 6.09
C LEU A 10 -9.26 -9.28 6.71
N ASP A 11 -9.67 -10.54 6.75
CA ASP A 11 -11.01 -10.94 7.19
C ASP A 11 -11.07 -11.39 8.65
N ALA A 12 -9.92 -11.52 9.32
CA ALA A 12 -9.86 -12.00 10.69
C ALA A 12 -10.32 -10.97 11.73
N GLY A 13 -10.69 -9.79 11.29
CA GLY A 13 -11.02 -8.67 12.15
C GLY A 13 -9.78 -7.94 12.65
N PHE A 14 -9.96 -6.69 13.01
CA PHE A 14 -8.90 -5.83 13.51
C PHE A 14 -9.42 -5.02 14.69
N ARG A 15 -8.80 -5.22 15.85
CA ARG A 15 -9.11 -4.48 17.06
C ARG A 15 -8.11 -3.34 17.24
N MET A 16 -8.63 -2.12 17.32
CA MET A 16 -7.78 -0.94 17.47
C MET A 16 -7.40 -0.74 18.95
N HIS A 17 -6.20 -0.21 19.18
CA HIS A 17 -5.64 -0.02 20.52
C HIS A 17 -6.52 0.83 21.45
N ARG A 18 -7.11 1.88 20.91
CA ARG A 18 -7.88 2.85 21.70
C ARG A 18 -9.38 2.57 21.69
N GLY A 19 -9.76 1.37 21.32
CA GLY A 19 -11.15 0.95 21.18
C GLY A 19 -11.58 0.99 19.72
N GLY A 20 -12.62 0.23 19.42
CA GLY A 20 -13.12 0.05 18.08
C GLY A 20 -12.65 -1.25 17.45
N TYR A 21 -13.43 -1.71 16.48
CA TYR A 21 -13.22 -3.00 15.83
C TYR A 21 -13.67 -2.91 14.38
N LEU A 22 -12.83 -3.41 13.48
CA LEU A 22 -13.16 -3.57 12.08
C LEU A 22 -13.27 -5.06 11.78
N PRO A 23 -14.46 -5.55 11.34
CA PRO A 23 -14.63 -6.98 11.07
C PRO A 23 -13.79 -7.47 9.90
N ALA A 24 -13.55 -6.60 8.93
CA ALA A 24 -12.65 -6.82 7.80
C ALA A 24 -12.10 -5.48 7.37
N LEU A 25 -10.93 -5.50 6.73
CA LEU A 25 -10.36 -4.29 6.15
C LEU A 25 -9.59 -4.62 4.88
N ASP A 26 -9.50 -3.63 4.01
CA ASP A 26 -8.71 -3.69 2.79
C ASP A 26 -7.50 -2.77 2.93
N ILE A 27 -6.35 -3.25 2.50
CA ILE A 27 -5.13 -2.44 2.41
C ILE A 27 -4.76 -2.35 0.93
N ALA A 28 -4.67 -1.12 0.43
CA ALA A 28 -4.18 -0.83 -0.90
C ALA A 28 -2.65 -0.74 -0.86
N TYR A 29 -1.99 -1.28 -1.87
CA TYR A 29 -0.54 -1.27 -1.95
C TYR A 29 -0.07 -1.30 -3.40
N GLU A 30 1.19 -0.92 -3.62
CA GLU A 30 1.90 -1.12 -4.88
C GLU A 30 3.25 -1.76 -4.60
N THR A 31 3.82 -2.39 -5.62
CA THR A 31 5.11 -3.10 -5.48
C THR A 31 6.03 -2.76 -6.64
N TRP A 32 7.34 -2.84 -6.37
CA TRP A 32 8.41 -2.67 -7.36
C TRP A 32 9.48 -3.72 -7.11
N GLY A 33 10.08 -4.22 -8.18
CA GLY A 33 11.08 -5.28 -8.09
C GLY A 33 10.47 -6.65 -7.87
N GLU A 34 11.32 -7.61 -7.52
CA GLU A 34 10.92 -9.01 -7.34
C GLU A 34 11.49 -9.57 -6.05
N PRO A 35 10.73 -10.43 -5.35
CA PRO A 35 11.30 -11.15 -4.21
C PRO A 35 12.37 -12.14 -4.71
N ASN A 36 13.50 -12.22 -3.99
CA ASN A 36 14.55 -13.17 -4.31
C ASN A 36 14.21 -14.59 -3.80
N ALA A 37 15.04 -15.57 -4.16
CA ALA A 37 14.80 -16.96 -3.78
C ALA A 37 14.81 -17.18 -2.25
N GLN A 38 15.64 -16.42 -1.54
CA GLN A 38 15.74 -16.50 -0.07
C GLN A 38 14.63 -15.72 0.63
N ARG A 39 13.88 -14.87 -0.10
CA ARG A 39 12.82 -14.01 0.45
C ARG A 39 13.31 -13.10 1.59
N ASP A 40 14.50 -12.54 1.41
CA ASP A 40 15.15 -11.67 2.40
C ASP A 40 15.49 -10.28 1.86
N ASN A 41 14.93 -9.89 0.71
CA ASN A 41 15.18 -8.61 0.05
C ASN A 41 13.98 -7.66 0.05
N ALA A 42 12.98 -7.91 0.89
CA ALA A 42 11.80 -7.06 0.96
C ALA A 42 12.07 -5.77 1.73
N VAL A 43 11.58 -4.66 1.19
CA VAL A 43 11.54 -3.36 1.86
C VAL A 43 10.09 -2.94 1.99
N LEU A 44 9.64 -2.73 3.20
CA LEU A 44 8.29 -2.24 3.48
C LEU A 44 8.34 -0.73 3.66
N LEU A 45 7.67 -0.01 2.77
CA LEU A 45 7.63 1.44 2.74
C LEU A 45 6.27 1.91 3.24
N PHE A 46 6.29 2.70 4.31
CA PHE A 46 5.09 3.31 4.85
C PHE A 46 4.94 4.74 4.38
N THR A 47 3.72 5.14 4.05
CA THR A 47 3.40 6.52 3.74
C THR A 47 3.07 7.30 5.01
N GLY A 48 3.13 8.63 4.91
CA GLY A 48 2.39 9.47 5.84
C GLY A 48 0.88 9.35 5.60
N LEU A 49 0.10 10.22 6.18
CA LEU A 49 -1.36 10.17 6.06
C LEU A 49 -1.86 10.56 4.66
N SER A 50 -1.21 11.54 4.04
CA SER A 50 -1.67 12.14 2.78
C SER A 50 -1.35 11.35 1.51
N PRO A 51 -0.16 10.72 1.35
CA PRO A 51 0.18 10.08 0.09
C PRO A 51 -0.58 8.79 -0.16
N SER A 52 -0.72 8.46 -1.46
CA SER A 52 -1.18 7.13 -1.89
C SER A 52 -0.03 6.12 -1.83
N ALA A 53 -0.32 4.86 -2.20
CA ALA A 53 0.72 3.84 -2.35
C ALA A 53 1.62 4.06 -3.57
N HIS A 54 1.32 5.04 -4.43
CA HIS A 54 2.06 5.29 -5.66
C HIS A 54 3.33 6.10 -5.41
N ALA A 55 4.33 5.44 -4.82
CA ALA A 55 5.59 6.11 -4.46
C ALA A 55 6.47 6.42 -5.68
N ALA A 56 6.39 5.60 -6.72
CA ALA A 56 7.15 5.78 -7.95
C ALA A 56 6.41 5.19 -9.15
N SER A 57 6.83 5.56 -10.34
CA SER A 57 6.35 4.97 -11.58
C SER A 57 6.71 3.48 -11.69
N SER A 58 5.96 2.76 -12.49
CA SER A 58 6.21 1.37 -12.82
C SER A 58 5.73 1.08 -14.25
N ALA A 59 5.95 -0.14 -14.72
CA ALA A 59 5.44 -0.56 -16.03
C ALA A 59 3.90 -0.51 -16.09
N GLU A 60 3.23 -0.83 -14.98
CA GLU A 60 1.78 -0.81 -14.90
C GLU A 60 1.20 0.60 -14.73
N ASP A 61 1.98 1.51 -14.15
CA ASP A 61 1.59 2.91 -13.97
C ASP A 61 2.81 3.82 -14.20
N PRO A 62 2.96 4.36 -15.41
CA PRO A 62 4.13 5.17 -15.74
C PRO A 62 4.09 6.60 -15.19
N THR A 63 3.01 7.02 -14.54
CA THR A 63 2.94 8.36 -13.96
C THR A 63 3.94 8.49 -12.79
N PRO A 64 4.59 9.66 -12.62
CA PRO A 64 5.53 9.85 -11.52
C PRO A 64 4.85 9.69 -10.15
N GLY A 65 5.56 9.04 -9.23
CA GLY A 65 5.12 8.93 -7.85
C GLY A 65 5.64 10.05 -6.96
N TRP A 66 5.20 10.03 -5.70
CA TRP A 66 5.56 11.09 -4.75
C TRP A 66 7.02 10.98 -4.26
N TRP A 67 7.67 9.84 -4.48
CA TRP A 67 9.08 9.62 -4.13
C TRP A 67 9.90 9.10 -5.30
N GLU A 68 9.63 9.63 -6.47
CA GLU A 68 10.15 9.14 -7.75
C GLU A 68 11.69 9.06 -7.78
N ASP A 69 12.38 10.04 -7.20
CA ASP A 69 13.84 10.10 -7.26
C ASP A 69 14.52 9.08 -6.32
N MET A 70 13.80 8.51 -5.38
CA MET A 70 14.35 7.60 -4.37
C MET A 70 14.14 6.13 -4.69
N LEU A 71 13.14 5.81 -5.51
CA LEU A 71 12.67 4.44 -5.70
C LEU A 71 12.68 4.10 -7.19
N GLY A 72 13.45 3.11 -7.56
CA GLY A 72 13.52 2.65 -8.95
C GLY A 72 14.84 1.96 -9.26
N PRO A 73 15.01 1.49 -10.51
CA PRO A 73 16.27 0.87 -10.93
C PRO A 73 17.44 1.86 -10.82
N GLY A 74 18.48 1.48 -10.08
CA GLY A 74 19.66 2.31 -9.90
C GLY A 74 19.49 3.50 -8.97
N ARG A 75 18.32 3.67 -8.36
CA ARG A 75 18.06 4.73 -7.39
C ARG A 75 18.45 4.29 -5.98
N PRO A 76 18.44 5.18 -4.97
CA PRO A 76 18.83 4.82 -3.61
C PRO A 76 18.14 3.58 -3.06
N ILE A 77 16.83 3.44 -3.29
CA ILE A 77 16.11 2.19 -3.07
C ILE A 77 16.04 1.47 -4.41
N ASP A 78 17.03 0.64 -4.68
CA ASP A 78 17.26 0.03 -5.99
C ASP A 78 16.36 -1.18 -6.18
N THR A 79 15.38 -1.05 -7.05
CA THR A 79 14.40 -2.11 -7.33
C THR A 79 14.95 -3.27 -8.16
N ARG A 80 16.19 -3.18 -8.62
CA ARG A 80 16.91 -4.34 -9.20
C ARG A 80 17.38 -5.30 -8.12
N ARG A 81 17.52 -4.83 -6.87
CA ARG A 81 17.98 -5.60 -5.71
C ARG A 81 16.88 -5.91 -4.71
N TYR A 82 15.98 -4.95 -4.51
CA TYR A 82 14.98 -5.02 -3.47
C TYR A 82 13.58 -5.17 -4.06
N TYR A 83 12.77 -5.96 -3.38
CA TYR A 83 11.34 -6.03 -3.59
C TYR A 83 10.68 -5.02 -2.65
N VAL A 84 10.17 -3.93 -3.20
CA VAL A 84 9.60 -2.84 -2.41
C VAL A 84 8.09 -2.94 -2.40
N ILE A 85 7.50 -2.83 -1.23
CA ILE A 85 6.06 -2.82 -1.02
C ILE A 85 5.72 -1.50 -0.34
N CYS A 86 4.94 -0.66 -0.99
CA CYS A 86 4.41 0.57 -0.39
C CYS A 86 2.95 0.37 -0.05
N VAL A 87 2.60 0.53 1.22
CA VAL A 87 1.22 0.38 1.68
C VAL A 87 0.57 1.75 1.89
N ASN A 88 -0.68 1.86 1.47
CA ASN A 88 -1.49 3.04 1.76
C ASN A 88 -2.04 2.92 3.19
N SER A 89 -1.98 4.00 3.93
CA SER A 89 -2.37 4.03 5.34
C SER A 89 -3.84 3.67 5.54
N LEU A 90 -4.10 2.84 6.54
CA LEU A 90 -5.47 2.61 7.03
C LEU A 90 -6.04 3.94 7.52
N GLY A 91 -7.27 4.24 7.13
CA GLY A 91 -7.93 5.50 7.46
C GLY A 91 -7.73 6.61 6.42
N SER A 92 -6.97 6.36 5.35
CA SER A 92 -6.78 7.31 4.26
C SER A 92 -7.93 7.24 3.24
N CYS A 93 -7.79 7.97 2.14
CA CYS A 93 -8.78 8.01 1.06
C CYS A 93 -8.26 7.41 -0.27
N PHE A 94 -7.16 6.64 -0.25
CA PHE A 94 -6.52 6.14 -1.47
C PHE A 94 -6.61 4.61 -1.62
N GLY A 95 -7.71 4.02 -1.15
CA GLY A 95 -8.05 2.63 -1.41
C GLY A 95 -8.04 1.73 -0.18
N SER A 96 -7.18 1.96 0.80
CA SER A 96 -7.29 1.27 2.08
C SER A 96 -8.58 1.67 2.80
N THR A 97 -9.09 0.79 3.64
CA THR A 97 -10.29 1.07 4.43
C THR A 97 -10.14 2.40 5.17
N GLY A 98 -11.13 3.26 5.06
CA GLY A 98 -11.14 4.59 5.63
C GLY A 98 -12.56 5.06 5.94
N PRO A 99 -12.73 6.33 6.33
CA PRO A 99 -14.03 6.85 6.77
C PRO A 99 -15.15 6.74 5.74
N ALA A 100 -14.82 6.74 4.44
CA ALA A 100 -15.80 6.58 3.39
C ALA A 100 -16.08 5.14 3.00
N SER A 101 -15.39 4.18 3.60
CA SER A 101 -15.60 2.75 3.33
C SER A 101 -16.90 2.29 3.97
N ILE A 102 -17.57 1.35 3.31
CA ILE A 102 -18.84 0.81 3.81
C ILE A 102 -18.55 -0.23 4.91
N ASP A 103 -19.17 -0.04 6.07
CA ASP A 103 -19.14 -1.03 7.15
C ASP A 103 -20.09 -2.17 6.77
N PRO A 104 -19.60 -3.41 6.65
CA PRO A 104 -20.47 -4.53 6.27
C PRO A 104 -21.56 -4.85 7.30
N ARG A 105 -21.41 -4.37 8.54
CA ARG A 105 -22.41 -4.59 9.59
C ARG A 105 -23.63 -3.68 9.46
N THR A 106 -23.42 -2.47 8.90
CA THR A 106 -24.46 -1.44 8.84
C THR A 106 -24.85 -1.09 7.40
N GLY A 107 -24.00 -1.37 6.41
CA GLY A 107 -24.19 -0.95 5.03
C GLY A 107 -23.93 0.55 4.80
N GLN A 108 -23.32 1.23 5.76
CA GLN A 108 -23.03 2.68 5.72
C GLN A 108 -21.56 2.93 6.06
N PRO A 109 -21.00 4.10 5.67
CA PRO A 109 -19.65 4.49 6.05
C PRO A 109 -19.44 4.58 7.57
#